data_b646594af56d5484415e0f3f3e673804
#
_entry.id   b646594af56d5484415e0f3f3e673804
#
_cell.length_a   1.000
_cell.length_b   1.000
_cell.length_c   1.000
_cell.angle_alpha   90.00
_cell.angle_beta   90.00
_cell.angle_gamma   90.00
#
_symmetry.space_group_name_H-M   'P 1'
#
loop_
_entity.id
_entity.type
_entity.pdbx_description
1 polymer ?
#
loop_
_entity_poly.entity_id
_entity_poly.type
_entity_poly.pdbx_seq_one_letter_code
_entity_poly.pdbx_strand_id
1 'polypeptide(L)'
;SDYYLPSTACVLQYRLGLRTDIGAFDYNLGCSGCVYGLAIAKGLIVSGIAKNVLLLTSETYNKYLHPSDKGNRSIFGDGAAACLVSTDGFAEIGEFVLGTDGNGANNLIVKTGASRYPGRTGLSIKDDEDHVWYDDYLYMNGGAIFNFTLEAVPTMMKQVLEKNQFLKEDVDYFVFHQANKFMLNTIRKVCVLPKEKFYINLENTGNTVSSTVLIGLKHCMENGTIHQGMTVMVTGFGVGLSWAGTMLSS
;
A
#
# COMPACT_ATOMS: atom_id res chain seq x y z
N SER A 1 10.67 4.26 8.74
CA SER A 1 12.08 3.91 9.02
C SER A 1 12.32 3.84 10.53
N ASP A 2 13.28 3.00 10.95
CA ASP A 2 13.66 2.86 12.37
C ASP A 2 14.36 4.11 12.90
N TYR A 3 15.11 4.78 12.03
CA TYR A 3 15.93 5.95 12.35
C TYR A 3 15.74 7.02 11.26
N TYR A 4 16.05 8.26 11.59
CA TYR A 4 16.22 9.30 10.58
C TYR A 4 17.40 9.00 9.63
N LEU A 5 18.47 8.45 10.17
CA LEU A 5 19.69 7.97 9.51
C LEU A 5 20.29 6.85 10.35
N PRO A 6 20.78 5.78 9.72
CA PRO A 6 20.73 5.43 8.29
C PRO A 6 19.34 4.94 7.86
N SER A 7 19.14 4.71 6.55
CA SER A 7 17.93 4.01 6.07
C SER A 7 17.86 2.59 6.62
N THR A 8 16.65 2.11 6.90
CA THR A 8 16.40 0.76 7.42
C THR A 8 16.94 -0.32 6.48
N ALA A 9 16.85 -0.09 5.16
CA ALA A 9 17.38 -1.01 4.15
C ALA A 9 18.88 -1.26 4.30
N CYS A 10 19.69 -0.25 4.68
CA CYS A 10 21.11 -0.43 4.95
C CYS A 10 21.36 -1.34 6.18
N VAL A 11 20.54 -1.19 7.22
CA VAL A 11 20.63 -2.05 8.40
C VAL A 11 20.21 -3.49 8.06
N LEU A 12 19.15 -3.63 7.26
CA LEU A 12 18.66 -4.94 6.82
C LEU A 12 19.65 -5.64 5.89
N GLN A 13 20.36 -4.92 5.02
CA GLN A 13 21.43 -5.48 4.19
C GLN A 13 22.43 -6.28 5.05
N TYR A 14 22.92 -5.68 6.13
CA TYR A 14 23.86 -6.33 7.04
C TYR A 14 23.23 -7.50 7.80
N ARG A 15 22.05 -7.31 8.36
CA ARG A 15 21.35 -8.34 9.15
C ARG A 15 20.97 -9.58 8.34
N LEU A 16 20.68 -9.41 7.05
CA LEU A 16 20.37 -10.49 6.13
C LEU A 16 21.60 -11.14 5.49
N GLY A 17 22.81 -10.65 5.81
CA GLY A 17 24.06 -11.15 5.23
C GLY A 17 24.16 -10.94 3.72
N LEU A 18 23.50 -9.89 3.19
CA LEU A 18 23.54 -9.59 1.76
C LEU A 18 24.90 -8.96 1.40
N ARG A 19 25.31 -9.12 0.13
CA ARG A 19 26.55 -8.55 -0.40
C ARG A 19 26.61 -7.04 -0.19
N THR A 20 27.81 -6.49 -0.11
CA THR A 20 28.05 -5.06 0.08
C THR A 20 28.02 -4.25 -1.24
N ASP A 21 28.05 -4.93 -2.38
CA ASP A 21 27.98 -4.33 -3.72
C ASP A 21 26.54 -4.28 -4.27
N ILE A 22 25.55 -4.09 -3.39
CA ILE A 22 24.15 -3.87 -3.72
C ILE A 22 23.72 -2.45 -3.34
N GLY A 23 22.73 -1.90 -4.06
CA GLY A 23 22.01 -0.71 -3.61
C GLY A 23 20.99 -1.03 -2.52
N ALA A 24 20.88 -0.18 -1.49
CA ALA A 24 19.88 -0.33 -0.43
C ALA A 24 19.36 1.05 -0.03
N PHE A 25 18.04 1.24 -0.05
CA PHE A 25 17.39 2.51 0.32
C PHE A 25 15.95 2.29 0.76
N ASP A 26 15.43 3.21 1.54
CA ASP A 26 14.02 3.29 1.91
C ASP A 26 13.29 4.33 1.04
N TYR A 27 11.99 4.15 0.86
CA TYR A 27 11.09 5.18 0.36
C TYR A 27 9.87 5.32 1.28
N ASN A 28 9.35 6.52 1.40
CA ASN A 28 8.27 6.83 2.35
C ASN A 28 6.93 6.94 1.63
N LEU A 29 6.22 5.81 1.52
CA LEU A 29 4.83 5.72 1.05
C LEU A 29 4.09 4.65 1.85
N GLY A 30 2.86 4.97 2.28
CA GLY A 30 2.00 4.02 2.99
C GLY A 30 1.23 3.09 2.05
N CYS A 31 -0.09 3.23 2.00
CA CYS A 31 -1.01 2.28 1.37
C CYS A 31 -0.75 1.97 -0.11
N SER A 32 -0.27 2.94 -0.89
CA SER A 32 0.14 2.75 -2.29
C SER A 32 1.58 2.23 -2.44
N GLY A 33 2.35 2.22 -1.34
CA GLY A 33 3.79 1.98 -1.32
C GLY A 33 4.20 0.67 -1.99
N CYS A 34 3.47 -0.41 -1.77
CA CYS A 34 3.77 -1.69 -2.43
C CYS A 34 3.81 -1.56 -3.96
N VAL A 35 2.78 -0.97 -4.57
CA VAL A 35 2.68 -0.87 -6.04
C VAL A 35 3.70 0.14 -6.60
N TYR A 36 3.95 1.25 -5.90
CA TYR A 36 5.07 2.16 -6.23
C TYR A 36 6.42 1.43 -6.13
N GLY A 37 6.62 0.59 -5.12
CA GLY A 37 7.83 -0.22 -4.98
C GLY A 37 8.03 -1.21 -6.12
N LEU A 38 6.95 -1.84 -6.61
CA LEU A 38 7.00 -2.69 -7.81
C LEU A 38 7.40 -1.88 -9.05
N ALA A 39 6.88 -0.64 -9.20
CA ALA A 39 7.24 0.24 -10.30
C ALA A 39 8.73 0.64 -10.25
N ILE A 40 9.25 0.99 -9.08
CA ILE A 40 10.66 1.30 -8.87
C ILE A 40 11.52 0.06 -9.20
N ALA A 41 11.14 -1.11 -8.69
CA ALA A 41 11.87 -2.37 -8.92
C ALA A 41 11.93 -2.72 -10.40
N LYS A 42 10.78 -2.67 -11.11
CA LYS A 42 10.72 -2.87 -12.57
C LYS A 42 11.61 -1.85 -13.29
N GLY A 43 11.55 -0.57 -12.92
CA GLY A 43 12.38 0.47 -13.51
C GLY A 43 13.88 0.21 -13.37
N LEU A 44 14.35 -0.21 -12.20
CA LEU A 44 15.75 -0.56 -11.94
C LEU A 44 16.21 -1.78 -12.75
N ILE A 45 15.34 -2.76 -12.94
CA ILE A 45 15.65 -3.96 -13.72
C ILE A 45 15.68 -3.65 -15.22
N VAL A 46 14.65 -2.98 -15.74
CA VAL A 46 14.54 -2.64 -17.16
C VAL A 46 15.67 -1.70 -17.61
N SER A 47 16.11 -0.79 -16.74
CA SER A 47 17.25 0.10 -17.02
C SER A 47 18.62 -0.59 -16.92
N GLY A 48 18.68 -1.85 -16.50
CA GLY A 48 19.92 -2.61 -16.32
C GLY A 48 20.72 -2.25 -15.07
N ILE A 49 20.19 -1.42 -14.18
CA ILE A 49 20.82 -1.05 -12.90
C ILE A 49 20.84 -2.25 -11.94
N ALA A 50 19.76 -3.03 -11.91
CA ALA A 50 19.65 -4.23 -11.09
C ALA A 50 19.17 -5.42 -11.92
N LYS A 51 19.54 -6.65 -11.51
CA LYS A 51 18.96 -7.90 -12.03
C LYS A 51 17.84 -8.41 -11.15
N ASN A 52 18.00 -8.22 -9.85
CA ASN A 52 17.05 -8.63 -8.83
C ASN A 52 16.82 -7.48 -7.85
N VAL A 53 15.60 -7.25 -7.43
CA VAL A 53 15.24 -6.27 -6.42
C VAL A 53 14.40 -6.97 -5.34
N LEU A 54 14.91 -6.96 -4.10
CA LEU A 54 14.16 -7.40 -2.94
C LEU A 54 13.33 -6.23 -2.41
N LEU A 55 12.05 -6.22 -2.72
CA LEU A 55 11.09 -5.26 -2.20
C LEU A 55 10.58 -5.73 -0.83
N LEU A 56 10.76 -4.90 0.18
CA LEU A 56 10.26 -5.14 1.53
C LEU A 56 9.21 -4.10 1.88
N THR A 57 8.10 -4.54 2.44
CA THR A 57 7.09 -3.69 3.06
C THR A 57 7.01 -4.05 4.54
N SER A 58 7.01 -3.04 5.42
CA SER A 58 6.95 -3.28 6.86
C SER A 58 6.31 -2.09 7.56
N GLU A 59 5.25 -2.35 8.26
CA GLU A 59 4.41 -1.33 8.86
C GLU A 59 4.12 -1.63 10.33
N THR A 60 4.27 -0.61 11.17
CA THR A 60 3.98 -0.67 12.60
C THR A 60 3.10 0.53 13.00
N TYR A 61 1.98 0.69 12.30
CA TYR A 61 1.07 1.84 12.48
C TYR A 61 0.49 1.92 13.89
N ASN A 62 0.39 0.80 14.60
CA ASN A 62 -0.03 0.78 16.01
C ASN A 62 0.79 1.70 16.91
N LYS A 63 2.04 1.99 16.55
CA LYS A 63 2.92 2.93 17.28
C LYS A 63 2.48 4.39 17.16
N TYR A 64 1.72 4.71 16.12
CA TYR A 64 1.25 6.06 15.84
C TYR A 64 -0.19 6.30 16.26
N LEU A 65 -0.90 5.27 16.76
CA LEU A 65 -2.30 5.39 17.18
C LEU A 65 -2.39 5.85 18.64
N HIS A 66 -3.27 6.83 18.88
CA HIS A 66 -3.55 7.24 20.27
C HIS A 66 -4.25 6.09 21.02
N PRO A 67 -3.88 5.82 22.29
CA PRO A 67 -4.49 4.72 23.06
C PRO A 67 -6.03 4.78 23.19
N SER A 68 -6.61 5.97 23.17
CA SER A 68 -8.06 6.18 23.24
C SER A 68 -8.76 6.20 21.87
N ASP A 69 -8.03 6.14 20.74
CA ASP A 69 -8.61 6.14 19.41
C ASP A 69 -9.14 4.76 19.06
N LYS A 70 -10.37 4.49 19.45
CA LYS A 70 -11.05 3.21 19.21
C LYS A 70 -11.30 2.96 17.71
N GLY A 71 -11.51 4.02 16.91
CA GLY A 71 -11.78 3.93 15.49
C GLY A 71 -10.58 3.39 14.72
N ASN A 72 -9.48 4.11 14.75
CA ASN A 72 -8.26 3.71 14.03
C ASN A 72 -7.64 2.44 14.60
N ARG A 73 -7.68 2.24 15.92
CA ARG A 73 -7.16 1.01 16.56
C ARG A 73 -7.91 -0.26 16.16
N SER A 74 -9.18 -0.15 15.74
CA SER A 74 -9.96 -1.30 15.24
C SER A 74 -9.69 -1.60 13.75
N ILE A 75 -9.00 -0.72 13.02
CA ILE A 75 -8.74 -0.85 11.59
C ILE A 75 -7.31 -1.32 11.32
N PHE A 76 -6.31 -0.67 11.90
CA PHE A 76 -4.90 -0.91 11.57
C PHE A 76 -4.31 -2.12 12.29
N GLY A 77 -3.49 -2.88 11.56
CA GLY A 77 -2.63 -3.94 12.07
C GLY A 77 -1.18 -3.70 11.67
N ASP A 78 -0.26 -4.35 12.38
CA ASP A 78 1.15 -4.38 12.01
C ASP A 78 1.42 -5.57 11.09
N GLY A 79 2.29 -5.39 10.10
CA GLY A 79 2.61 -6.46 9.17
C GLY A 79 3.84 -6.15 8.32
N ALA A 80 4.44 -7.21 7.82
CA ALA A 80 5.56 -7.13 6.89
C ALA A 80 5.44 -8.18 5.80
N ALA A 81 5.93 -7.86 4.62
CA ALA A 81 6.00 -8.78 3.51
C ALA A 81 7.24 -8.50 2.65
N ALA A 82 7.69 -9.52 1.92
CA ALA A 82 8.82 -9.45 1.01
C ALA A 82 8.41 -9.98 -0.37
N CYS A 83 8.91 -9.33 -1.41
CA CYS A 83 8.74 -9.76 -2.80
C CYS A 83 10.08 -9.65 -3.52
N LEU A 84 10.47 -10.72 -4.21
CA LEU A 84 11.60 -10.70 -5.13
C LEU A 84 11.09 -10.35 -6.53
N VAL A 85 11.55 -9.25 -7.08
CA VAL A 85 11.31 -8.84 -8.47
C VAL A 85 12.58 -9.16 -9.28
N SER A 86 12.43 -9.93 -10.35
CA SER A 86 13.53 -10.39 -11.18
C SER A 86 13.09 -10.54 -12.64
N THR A 87 14.02 -10.94 -13.52
CA THR A 87 13.69 -11.31 -14.91
C THR A 87 13.01 -12.67 -15.04
N ASP A 88 13.10 -13.50 -13.98
CA ASP A 88 12.54 -14.85 -13.92
C ASP A 88 11.58 -14.95 -12.73
N GLY A 89 10.37 -14.45 -12.90
CA GLY A 89 9.36 -14.39 -11.82
C GLY A 89 8.17 -15.31 -12.05
N PHE A 90 7.31 -15.40 -11.05
CA PHE A 90 6.01 -16.09 -11.13
C PHE A 90 5.06 -15.40 -12.14
N ALA A 91 5.14 -14.08 -12.24
CA ALA A 91 4.29 -13.28 -13.12
C ALA A 91 5.07 -12.10 -13.71
N GLU A 92 4.73 -11.73 -14.93
CA GLU A 92 5.18 -10.49 -15.54
C GLU A 92 4.43 -9.31 -14.95
N ILE A 93 5.17 -8.24 -14.61
CA ILE A 93 4.59 -6.99 -14.13
C ILE A 93 4.31 -6.10 -15.33
N GLY A 94 3.05 -5.73 -15.52
CA GLY A 94 2.57 -4.87 -16.61
C GLY A 94 2.93 -3.39 -16.44
N GLU A 95 2.21 -2.55 -17.18
CA GLU A 95 2.35 -1.10 -17.13
C GLU A 95 1.66 -0.51 -15.89
N PHE A 96 2.24 0.57 -15.36
CA PHE A 96 1.77 1.22 -14.14
C PHE A 96 0.93 2.47 -14.41
N VAL A 97 -0.06 2.68 -13.56
CA VAL A 97 -0.71 3.97 -13.35
C VAL A 97 -0.35 4.45 -11.95
N LEU A 98 0.22 5.63 -11.85
CA LEU A 98 0.59 6.28 -10.58
C LEU A 98 -0.14 7.61 -10.49
N GLY A 99 -0.56 8.00 -9.29
CA GLY A 99 -1.20 9.28 -9.08
C GLY A 99 -1.01 9.81 -7.67
N THR A 100 -1.08 11.14 -7.54
CA THR A 100 -0.89 11.86 -6.27
C THR A 100 -1.74 13.11 -6.24
N ASP A 101 -2.44 13.34 -5.13
CA ASP A 101 -3.11 14.60 -4.81
C ASP A 101 -2.69 15.08 -3.40
N GLY A 102 -1.68 15.93 -3.37
CA GLY A 102 -1.15 16.52 -2.13
C GLY A 102 -2.12 17.48 -1.43
N ASN A 103 -3.19 17.92 -2.10
CA ASN A 103 -4.23 18.75 -1.47
C ASN A 103 -4.92 18.00 -0.32
N GLY A 104 -5.00 16.68 -0.40
CA GLY A 104 -5.56 15.83 0.64
C GLY A 104 -4.59 15.41 1.75
N ALA A 105 -3.33 15.88 1.77
CA ALA A 105 -2.29 15.41 2.69
C ALA A 105 -2.67 15.48 4.17
N ASN A 106 -3.43 16.51 4.56
CA ASN A 106 -3.87 16.69 5.95
C ASN A 106 -5.01 15.75 6.38
N ASN A 107 -5.61 14.99 5.45
CA ASN A 107 -6.68 14.06 5.77
C ASN A 107 -6.19 12.72 6.35
N LEU A 108 -4.91 12.44 6.24
CA LEU A 108 -4.27 11.27 6.85
C LEU A 108 -2.81 11.59 7.15
N ILE A 109 -2.51 11.94 8.40
CA ILE A 109 -1.22 12.50 8.78
C ILE A 109 -0.84 12.18 10.23
N VAL A 110 0.46 12.04 10.49
CA VAL A 110 1.08 12.25 11.80
C VAL A 110 1.92 13.51 11.68
N LYS A 111 1.56 14.57 12.39
CA LYS A 111 2.18 15.89 12.16
C LYS A 111 3.56 16.03 12.76
N THR A 112 3.83 15.36 13.88
CA THR A 112 5.09 15.48 14.63
C THR A 112 5.97 14.25 14.50
N GLY A 113 7.19 14.33 14.99
CA GLY A 113 8.15 13.24 14.96
C GLY A 113 9.00 13.15 13.68
N ALA A 114 8.84 14.08 12.72
CA ALA A 114 9.66 14.18 11.51
C ALA A 114 10.35 15.55 11.41
N SER A 115 11.08 15.81 10.32
CA SER A 115 11.96 16.97 10.20
C SER A 115 11.27 18.33 10.39
N ARG A 116 9.99 18.46 9.98
CA ARG A 116 9.26 19.73 10.12
C ARG A 116 8.93 20.06 11.57
N TYR A 117 8.53 19.04 12.34
CA TYR A 117 8.18 19.15 13.76
C TYR A 117 8.81 17.96 14.50
N PRO A 118 10.10 18.04 14.85
CA PRO A 118 10.85 16.90 15.36
C PRO A 118 10.45 16.47 16.78
N GLY A 119 9.94 17.40 17.58
CA GLY A 119 9.47 17.13 18.94
C GLY A 119 7.97 16.87 19.02
N ARG A 120 7.56 16.07 20.01
CA ARG A 120 6.14 15.95 20.37
C ARG A 120 5.66 17.29 20.96
N THR A 121 4.46 17.69 20.60
CA THR A 121 3.84 18.93 21.07
C THR A 121 2.93 18.74 22.26
N GLY A 122 2.36 17.56 22.42
CA GLY A 122 1.28 17.29 23.39
C GLY A 122 -0.03 18.01 23.08
N LEU A 123 -0.11 18.71 21.92
CA LEU A 123 -1.30 19.47 21.54
C LEU A 123 -2.42 18.55 21.10
N SER A 124 -3.61 18.85 21.57
CA SER A 124 -4.86 18.23 21.12
C SER A 124 -5.71 19.27 20.39
N ILE A 125 -6.42 18.83 19.38
CA ILE A 125 -7.41 19.60 18.64
C ILE A 125 -8.75 18.93 18.87
N LYS A 126 -9.77 19.72 19.19
CA LYS A 126 -11.16 19.26 19.35
C LYS A 126 -11.93 19.74 18.12
N ASP A 127 -12.68 18.84 17.49
CA ASP A 127 -13.58 19.22 16.40
C ASP A 127 -14.97 19.63 16.94
N ASP A 128 -15.86 20.04 16.04
CA ASP A 128 -17.20 20.49 16.37
C ASP A 128 -18.11 19.37 16.93
N GLU A 129 -17.70 18.10 16.77
CA GLU A 129 -18.39 16.91 17.27
C GLU A 129 -17.77 16.35 18.56
N ASP A 130 -16.92 17.15 19.23
CA ASP A 130 -16.22 16.79 20.46
C ASP A 130 -15.16 15.68 20.32
N HIS A 131 -14.77 15.28 19.09
CA HIS A 131 -13.67 14.36 18.90
C HIS A 131 -12.34 15.07 19.18
N VAL A 132 -11.46 14.41 19.92
CA VAL A 132 -10.14 14.95 20.28
C VAL A 132 -9.07 14.26 19.45
N TRP A 133 -8.31 15.05 18.70
CA TRP A 133 -7.17 14.61 17.92
C TRP A 133 -5.88 15.15 18.52
N TYR A 134 -4.84 14.39 18.43
CA TYR A 134 -3.51 14.75 18.94
C TYR A 134 -2.52 14.84 17.78
N ASP A 135 -1.80 15.95 17.68
CA ASP A 135 -0.81 16.16 16.61
C ASP A 135 0.31 15.12 16.61
N ASP A 136 0.58 14.51 17.75
CA ASP A 136 1.62 13.49 17.95
C ASP A 136 1.18 12.08 17.52
N TYR A 137 -0.06 11.93 17.07
CA TYR A 137 -0.65 10.65 16.68
C TYR A 137 -1.32 10.73 15.31
N LEU A 138 -1.66 9.57 14.78
CA LEU A 138 -2.32 9.47 13.49
C LEU A 138 -3.69 10.17 13.54
N TYR A 139 -3.85 11.18 12.70
CA TYR A 139 -5.14 11.75 12.35
C TYR A 139 -5.63 11.14 11.04
N MET A 140 -6.90 10.75 10.98
CA MET A 140 -7.56 10.29 9.76
C MET A 140 -8.96 10.87 9.64
N ASN A 141 -9.21 11.68 8.62
CA ASN A 141 -10.54 12.06 8.19
C ASN A 141 -11.13 10.94 7.33
N GLY A 142 -11.84 10.02 7.97
CA GLY A 142 -12.39 8.84 7.31
C GLY A 142 -13.33 9.16 6.14
N GLY A 143 -14.15 10.22 6.26
CA GLY A 143 -15.06 10.68 5.20
C GLY A 143 -14.31 11.20 3.97
N ALA A 144 -13.30 12.04 4.17
CA ALA A 144 -12.48 12.56 3.08
C ALA A 144 -11.70 11.45 2.36
N ILE A 145 -11.11 10.53 3.12
CA ILE A 145 -10.41 9.35 2.56
C ILE A 145 -11.37 8.46 1.77
N PHE A 146 -12.57 8.24 2.28
CA PHE A 146 -13.59 7.45 1.60
C PHE A 146 -14.00 8.08 0.26
N ASN A 147 -14.33 9.38 0.24
CA ASN A 147 -14.70 10.10 -0.97
C ASN A 147 -13.58 10.08 -2.02
N PHE A 148 -12.35 10.41 -1.60
CA PHE A 148 -11.16 10.29 -2.47
C PHE A 148 -11.06 8.90 -3.09
N THR A 149 -11.24 7.87 -2.30
CA THR A 149 -11.10 6.48 -2.77
C THR A 149 -12.14 6.13 -3.84
N LEU A 150 -13.39 6.60 -3.67
CA LEU A 150 -14.46 6.34 -4.64
C LEU A 150 -14.28 7.08 -5.97
N GLU A 151 -13.50 8.16 -6.01
CA GLU A 151 -13.17 8.89 -7.22
C GLU A 151 -11.90 8.35 -7.90
N ALA A 152 -10.83 8.19 -7.11
CA ALA A 152 -9.51 7.84 -7.63
C ALA A 152 -9.42 6.37 -8.07
N VAL A 153 -9.96 5.41 -7.31
CA VAL A 153 -9.76 3.98 -7.58
C VAL A 153 -10.48 3.51 -8.85
N PRO A 154 -11.75 3.86 -9.12
CA PRO A 154 -12.38 3.48 -10.39
C PRO A 154 -11.69 4.08 -11.61
N THR A 155 -11.25 5.34 -11.50
CA THR A 155 -10.52 6.03 -12.58
C THR A 155 -9.17 5.36 -12.83
N MET A 156 -8.39 5.09 -11.78
CA MET A 156 -7.13 4.37 -11.87
C MET A 156 -7.31 2.97 -12.47
N MET A 157 -8.31 2.22 -12.01
CA MET A 157 -8.60 0.87 -12.54
C MET A 157 -8.83 0.90 -14.05
N LYS A 158 -9.65 1.84 -14.54
CA LYS A 158 -9.88 2.03 -15.96
C LYS A 158 -8.58 2.31 -16.72
N GLN A 159 -7.77 3.23 -16.22
CA GLN A 159 -6.48 3.59 -16.83
C GLN A 159 -5.49 2.41 -16.82
N VAL A 160 -5.48 1.59 -15.77
CA VAL A 160 -4.63 0.38 -15.71
C VAL A 160 -5.05 -0.61 -16.80
N LEU A 161 -6.33 -0.86 -16.97
CA LEU A 161 -6.85 -1.74 -18.02
C LEU A 161 -6.50 -1.22 -19.41
N GLU A 162 -6.77 0.05 -19.69
CA GLU A 162 -6.44 0.69 -20.97
C GLU A 162 -4.95 0.61 -21.30
N LYS A 163 -4.09 0.94 -20.32
CA LYS A 163 -2.63 0.97 -20.52
C LYS A 163 -2.03 -0.41 -20.75
N ASN A 164 -2.61 -1.44 -20.13
CA ASN A 164 -2.19 -2.83 -20.27
C ASN A 164 -2.96 -3.58 -21.37
N GLN A 165 -3.91 -2.93 -22.07
CA GLN A 165 -4.69 -3.51 -23.17
C GLN A 165 -5.55 -4.71 -22.73
N PHE A 166 -6.09 -4.68 -21.50
CA PHE A 166 -7.03 -5.68 -21.00
C PHE A 166 -8.46 -5.13 -20.95
N LEU A 167 -9.43 -5.99 -21.19
CA LEU A 167 -10.80 -5.73 -20.78
C LEU A 167 -10.98 -6.12 -19.32
N LYS A 168 -11.96 -5.56 -18.65
CA LYS A 168 -12.24 -5.88 -17.25
C LYS A 168 -12.61 -7.36 -17.05
N GLU A 169 -13.25 -7.94 -18.03
CA GLU A 169 -13.70 -9.33 -18.09
C GLU A 169 -12.51 -10.31 -18.15
N ASP A 170 -11.41 -9.89 -18.75
CA ASP A 170 -10.18 -10.68 -18.92
C ASP A 170 -9.36 -10.78 -17.62
N VAL A 171 -9.70 -9.96 -16.62
CA VAL A 171 -9.03 -9.99 -15.32
C VAL A 171 -9.61 -11.16 -14.49
N ASP A 172 -8.73 -12.08 -14.10
CA ASP A 172 -9.12 -13.25 -13.33
C ASP A 172 -9.34 -12.91 -11.85
N TYR A 173 -8.50 -12.03 -11.28
CA TYR A 173 -8.59 -11.67 -9.87
C TYR A 173 -8.14 -10.25 -9.56
N PHE A 174 -8.71 -9.65 -8.52
CA PHE A 174 -8.42 -8.28 -8.06
C PHE A 174 -7.91 -8.31 -6.62
N VAL A 175 -6.66 -7.90 -6.41
CA VAL A 175 -6.04 -7.78 -5.09
C VAL A 175 -5.76 -6.31 -4.81
N PHE A 176 -6.69 -5.65 -4.15
CA PHE A 176 -6.59 -4.25 -3.80
C PHE A 176 -6.04 -4.09 -2.38
N HIS A 177 -5.44 -2.94 -2.09
CA HIS A 177 -5.07 -2.57 -0.73
C HIS A 177 -6.23 -2.82 0.24
N GLN A 178 -5.97 -3.52 1.34
CA GLN A 178 -6.97 -3.94 2.32
C GLN A 178 -7.19 -2.83 3.37
N ALA A 179 -7.94 -1.78 3.01
CA ALA A 179 -8.20 -0.64 3.88
C ALA A 179 -9.17 -1.00 5.03
N ASN A 180 -10.40 -1.32 4.68
CA ASN A 180 -11.41 -1.89 5.57
C ASN A 180 -12.53 -2.55 4.75
N LYS A 181 -13.30 -3.45 5.36
CA LYS A 181 -14.32 -4.27 4.69
C LYS A 181 -15.43 -3.45 4.04
N PHE A 182 -15.84 -2.34 4.69
CA PHE A 182 -16.88 -1.46 4.16
C PHE A 182 -16.41 -0.75 2.88
N MET A 183 -15.24 -0.13 2.92
CA MET A 183 -14.63 0.55 1.78
C MET A 183 -14.41 -0.39 0.60
N LEU A 184 -13.83 -1.56 0.83
CA LEU A 184 -13.59 -2.57 -0.20
C LEU A 184 -14.87 -3.03 -0.87
N ASN A 185 -15.93 -3.32 -0.10
CA ASN A 185 -17.22 -3.71 -0.66
C ASN A 185 -17.86 -2.57 -1.48
N THR A 186 -17.66 -1.32 -1.07
CA THR A 186 -18.16 -0.17 -1.84
C THR A 186 -17.39 0.00 -3.13
N ILE A 187 -16.06 -0.03 -3.11
CA ILE A 187 -15.20 0.01 -4.32
C ILE A 187 -15.61 -1.10 -5.28
N ARG A 188 -15.72 -2.34 -4.78
CA ARG A 188 -16.12 -3.49 -5.60
C ARG A 188 -17.45 -3.25 -6.32
N LYS A 189 -18.44 -2.69 -5.62
CA LYS A 189 -19.76 -2.37 -6.20
C LYS A 189 -19.68 -1.24 -7.22
N VAL A 190 -18.97 -0.15 -6.92
CA VAL A 190 -18.78 1.00 -7.82
C VAL A 190 -18.05 0.58 -9.09
N CYS A 191 -17.01 -0.26 -8.97
CA CYS A 191 -16.27 -0.79 -10.12
C CYS A 191 -16.99 -1.95 -10.83
N VAL A 192 -18.16 -2.39 -10.30
CA VAL A 192 -18.93 -3.52 -10.83
C VAL A 192 -18.06 -4.77 -10.99
N LEU A 193 -17.36 -5.15 -9.88
CA LEU A 193 -16.51 -6.34 -9.83
C LEU A 193 -17.25 -7.51 -9.20
N PRO A 194 -17.11 -8.73 -9.75
CA PRO A 194 -17.66 -9.95 -9.17
C PRO A 194 -17.07 -10.20 -7.77
N LYS A 195 -17.89 -10.66 -6.85
CA LYS A 195 -17.46 -10.92 -5.47
C LYS A 195 -16.41 -12.03 -5.40
N GLU A 196 -16.57 -13.05 -6.21
CA GLU A 196 -15.70 -14.22 -6.31
C GLU A 196 -14.32 -13.92 -6.93
N LYS A 197 -14.19 -12.80 -7.65
CA LYS A 197 -12.93 -12.34 -8.24
C LYS A 197 -12.26 -11.22 -7.43
N PHE A 198 -12.77 -10.87 -6.25
CA PHE A 198 -12.30 -9.72 -5.48
C PHE A 198 -11.85 -10.11 -4.07
N TYR A 199 -10.56 -9.91 -3.78
CA TYR A 199 -9.97 -10.27 -2.50
C TYR A 199 -10.41 -9.35 -1.36
N ILE A 200 -10.94 -9.94 -0.30
CA ILE A 200 -11.18 -9.29 0.99
C ILE A 200 -10.82 -10.28 2.10
N ASN A 201 -9.77 -9.97 2.85
CA ASN A 201 -9.36 -10.75 4.02
C ASN A 201 -8.64 -9.83 5.01
N LEU A 202 -9.37 -9.37 6.02
CA LEU A 202 -8.92 -8.41 7.03
C LEU A 202 -9.08 -8.94 8.45
N GLU A 203 -9.73 -10.10 8.61
CA GLU A 203 -10.22 -10.56 9.91
C GLU A 203 -9.09 -10.84 10.91
N ASN A 204 -7.94 -11.30 10.41
CA ASN A 204 -6.81 -11.69 11.26
C ASN A 204 -5.64 -10.68 11.22
N THR A 205 -5.60 -9.79 10.22
CA THR A 205 -4.46 -8.88 9.99
C THR A 205 -4.83 -7.41 10.12
N GLY A 206 -6.10 -7.06 9.88
CA GLY A 206 -6.50 -5.68 9.72
C GLY A 206 -5.84 -5.02 8.50
N ASN A 207 -5.77 -3.69 8.54
CA ASN A 207 -5.07 -2.89 7.54
C ASN A 207 -3.57 -2.80 7.89
N THR A 208 -2.75 -3.61 7.24
CA THR A 208 -1.28 -3.60 7.36
C THR A 208 -0.62 -2.65 6.35
N VAL A 209 -1.32 -1.60 5.95
CA VAL A 209 -0.86 -0.50 5.08
C VAL A 209 -0.27 -1.01 3.76
N SER A 210 1.02 -0.75 3.48
CA SER A 210 1.68 -1.20 2.23
C SER A 210 1.76 -2.72 2.10
N SER A 211 1.86 -3.44 3.21
CA SER A 211 2.01 -4.90 3.22
C SER A 211 0.74 -5.66 2.80
N THR A 212 -0.43 -5.01 2.83
CA THR A 212 -1.71 -5.67 2.54
C THR A 212 -1.77 -6.34 1.18
N VAL A 213 -1.17 -5.73 0.14
CA VAL A 213 -1.19 -6.26 -1.22
C VAL A 213 -0.35 -7.53 -1.33
N LEU A 214 0.88 -7.52 -0.82
CA LEU A 214 1.76 -8.70 -0.85
C LEU A 214 1.23 -9.83 0.04
N ILE A 215 0.69 -9.52 1.22
CA ILE A 215 0.04 -10.51 2.09
C ILE A 215 -1.15 -11.13 1.37
N GLY A 216 -1.97 -10.31 0.67
CA GLY A 216 -3.10 -10.78 -0.11
C GLY A 216 -2.69 -11.68 -1.26
N LEU A 217 -1.70 -11.28 -2.05
CA LEU A 217 -1.15 -12.11 -3.13
C LEU A 217 -0.63 -13.44 -2.61
N LYS A 218 0.20 -13.41 -1.57
CA LYS A 218 0.75 -14.63 -0.94
C LYS A 218 -0.37 -15.57 -0.47
N HIS A 219 -1.36 -15.05 0.24
CA HIS A 219 -2.50 -15.85 0.71
C HIS A 219 -3.27 -16.49 -0.46
N CYS A 220 -3.53 -15.73 -1.54
CA CYS A 220 -4.22 -16.25 -2.72
C CYS A 220 -3.40 -17.31 -3.48
N MET A 221 -2.08 -17.17 -3.52
CA MET A 221 -1.19 -18.18 -4.13
C MET A 221 -1.15 -19.46 -3.27
N GLU A 222 -1.03 -19.33 -1.96
CA GLU A 222 -0.96 -20.49 -1.03
C GLU A 222 -2.24 -21.31 -1.00
N ASN A 223 -3.40 -20.67 -1.13
CA ASN A 223 -4.69 -21.36 -1.14
C ASN A 223 -5.20 -21.77 -2.55
N GLY A 224 -4.39 -21.51 -3.59
CA GLY A 224 -4.70 -21.86 -4.98
C GLY A 224 -5.70 -20.94 -5.69
N THR A 225 -6.12 -19.83 -5.07
CA THR A 225 -7.01 -18.84 -5.71
C THR A 225 -6.31 -18.13 -6.87
N ILE A 226 -5.01 -17.84 -6.72
CA ILE A 226 -4.15 -17.32 -7.81
C ILE A 226 -3.13 -18.41 -8.15
N HIS A 227 -3.06 -18.76 -9.42
CA HIS A 227 -2.16 -19.78 -9.95
C HIS A 227 -1.60 -19.35 -11.31
N GLN A 228 -0.65 -20.11 -11.84
CA GLN A 228 -0.06 -19.88 -13.15
C GLN A 228 -1.12 -19.80 -14.27
N GLY A 229 -0.96 -18.87 -15.18
CA GLY A 229 -1.88 -18.59 -16.28
C GLY A 229 -2.93 -17.53 -15.99
N MET A 230 -2.97 -16.98 -14.76
CA MET A 230 -3.95 -15.95 -14.38
C MET A 230 -3.41 -14.54 -14.56
N THR A 231 -4.35 -13.63 -14.84
CA THR A 231 -4.13 -12.18 -14.90
C THR A 231 -4.76 -11.52 -13.69
N VAL A 232 -3.94 -10.83 -12.89
CA VAL A 232 -4.33 -10.24 -11.61
C VAL A 232 -4.10 -8.74 -11.62
N MET A 233 -5.11 -7.96 -11.26
CA MET A 233 -4.93 -6.53 -11.02
C MET A 233 -4.56 -6.27 -9.56
N VAL A 234 -3.47 -5.54 -9.33
CA VAL A 234 -3.06 -5.08 -8.01
C VAL A 234 -3.14 -3.57 -7.90
N THR A 235 -3.67 -3.06 -6.78
CA THR A 235 -3.79 -1.62 -6.54
C THR A 235 -3.48 -1.26 -5.08
N GLY A 236 -2.92 -0.06 -4.90
CA GLY A 236 -2.71 0.57 -3.61
C GLY A 236 -3.20 2.01 -3.63
N PHE A 237 -3.82 2.48 -2.56
CA PHE A 237 -4.38 3.84 -2.47
C PHE A 237 -4.53 4.26 -1.01
N GLY A 238 -4.32 5.54 -0.71
CA GLY A 238 -4.47 6.09 0.64
C GLY A 238 -3.64 7.33 0.89
N VAL A 239 -2.85 7.28 1.98
CA VAL A 239 -2.05 8.41 2.45
C VAL A 239 -1.21 9.05 1.35
N GLY A 240 -1.24 10.46 1.36
CA GLY A 240 -0.51 11.28 0.39
C GLY A 240 -1.31 12.52 -0.05
N LEU A 241 -2.50 12.44 -0.65
CA LEU A 241 -3.15 11.21 -1.10
C LEU A 241 -2.40 10.62 -2.31
N SER A 242 -2.35 9.32 -2.39
CA SER A 242 -1.65 8.66 -3.49
C SER A 242 -2.34 7.35 -3.89
N TRP A 243 -2.21 6.96 -5.15
CA TRP A 243 -2.73 5.72 -5.68
C TRP A 243 -1.79 5.14 -6.73
N ALA A 244 -1.85 3.84 -6.89
CA ALA A 244 -1.11 3.12 -7.91
C ALA A 244 -1.80 1.82 -8.28
N GLY A 245 -1.65 1.41 -9.53
CA GLY A 245 -2.16 0.12 -10.01
C GLY A 245 -1.32 -0.43 -11.15
N THR A 246 -1.31 -1.76 -11.28
CA THR A 246 -0.68 -2.49 -12.38
C THR A 246 -1.35 -3.85 -12.57
N MET A 247 -1.00 -4.52 -13.67
CA MET A 247 -1.38 -5.91 -13.93
C MET A 247 -0.22 -6.85 -13.64
N LEU A 248 -0.55 -8.05 -13.19
CA LEU A 248 0.37 -9.18 -13.07
C LEU A 248 -0.17 -10.30 -13.94
N SER A 249 0.62 -10.79 -14.90
CA SER A 249 0.24 -11.89 -15.80
C SER A 249 1.22 -13.04 -15.61
N SER A 250 0.73 -14.20 -15.21
CA SER A 250 1.55 -15.38 -14.91
C SER A 250 1.42 -16.47 -15.97
#